data_028fe1897acb362621a5bec27a0120bf
#
_entry.id   028fe1897acb362621a5bec27a0120bf
#
_cell.length_a   1.000
_cell.length_b   1.000
_cell.length_c   1.000
_cell.angle_alpha   90.00
_cell.angle_beta   90.00
_cell.angle_gamma   90.00
#
_symmetry.space_group_name_H-M   'P 1'
#
loop_
_entity.id
_entity.type
_entity.pdbx_description
1 polymer ?
#
loop_
_entity_poly.entity_id
_entity_poly.type
_entity_poly.pdbx_seq_one_letter_code
_entity_poly.pdbx_strand_id
1 'polypeptide(L)'
;GDWSEVTPTVSTGRDPGKPPDDNRSPPLETKGVSGAASSRTPTPPTITGDVTGRSTGTGELADFLSVFRNRYERLSGQLRGRVNHRPSSAIDSMPGGSEAAMIGMVADVRSTVSGHWLVELEDTNGTFPALVMKDRDTAGDVEELLADEVIAVEGTLADDGGVLFADSIHFPDVPRTFSPASADRAVSAALISDIHVGSQEFDAAAWREFAD
;
A
#
# COMPACT_ATOMS: atom_id res chain seq x y z
N GLY A 1 -13.64 3.14 31.25
CA GLY A 1 -12.71 2.07 31.52
C GLY A 1 -11.28 2.58 31.38
N ASP A 2 -10.53 2.36 32.43
CA ASP A 2 -9.18 2.85 32.70
C ASP A 2 -8.14 2.23 31.73
N TRP A 3 -7.41 3.06 30.98
CA TRP A 3 -6.33 2.66 30.09
C TRP A 3 -4.97 3.06 30.70
N SER A 4 -4.64 2.47 31.84
CA SER A 4 -3.30 2.60 32.41
C SER A 4 -2.52 1.30 32.28
N GLU A 5 -1.36 1.42 31.62
CA GLU A 5 -0.19 0.54 31.62
C GLU A 5 -0.26 -0.82 30.93
N VAL A 6 0.14 -0.83 29.64
CA VAL A 6 0.81 -2.00 29.08
C VAL A 6 2.19 -1.56 28.58
N THR A 7 3.22 -1.83 29.38
CA THR A 7 4.63 -1.70 29.01
C THR A 7 5.06 -2.95 28.23
N PRO A 8 5.57 -2.85 26.98
CA PRO A 8 6.14 -4.00 26.31
C PRO A 8 7.50 -4.36 26.90
N THR A 9 7.64 -5.55 27.44
CA THR A 9 8.93 -6.10 27.86
C THR A 9 9.69 -6.57 26.63
N VAL A 10 10.70 -5.81 26.21
CA VAL A 10 11.65 -6.23 25.17
C VAL A 10 12.64 -7.22 25.80
N SER A 11 12.54 -8.49 25.46
CA SER A 11 13.53 -9.51 25.80
C SER A 11 14.67 -9.46 24.80
N THR A 12 15.80 -8.86 25.20
CA THR A 12 17.06 -8.94 24.45
C THR A 12 17.81 -10.21 24.85
N GLY A 13 17.45 -11.34 24.28
CA GLY A 13 18.23 -12.56 24.33
C GLY A 13 19.28 -12.59 23.25
N ARG A 14 20.47 -12.05 23.49
CA ARG A 14 21.64 -12.23 22.63
C ARG A 14 22.50 -13.33 23.24
N ASP A 15 22.60 -14.45 22.52
CA ASP A 15 23.53 -15.53 22.83
C ASP A 15 24.94 -15.17 22.34
N PRO A 16 25.98 -15.10 23.19
CA PRO A 16 27.34 -14.66 22.81
C PRO A 16 28.24 -15.77 22.26
N GLY A 17 27.71 -16.80 21.60
CA GLY A 17 28.51 -18.02 21.27
C GLY A 17 28.52 -18.48 19.81
N LYS A 18 27.89 -17.81 18.84
CA LYS A 18 27.89 -18.28 17.45
C LYS A 18 28.71 -17.36 16.55
N PRO A 19 29.77 -17.88 15.84
CA PRO A 19 30.50 -17.08 14.84
C PRO A 19 29.58 -16.76 13.66
N PRO A 20 29.81 -15.63 12.95
CA PRO A 20 28.99 -15.25 11.80
C PRO A 20 29.15 -16.25 10.65
N ASP A 21 28.06 -16.73 10.08
CA ASP A 21 28.02 -17.52 8.85
C ASP A 21 28.54 -16.65 7.70
N ASP A 22 29.67 -17.06 7.15
CA ASP A 22 30.34 -16.45 6.00
C ASP A 22 29.63 -16.90 4.71
N ASN A 23 28.42 -16.35 4.50
CA ASN A 23 27.69 -16.55 3.24
C ASN A 23 27.93 -15.36 2.30
N ARG A 24 29.17 -15.21 1.86
CA ARG A 24 29.52 -14.29 0.78
C ARG A 24 29.09 -14.89 -0.55
N SER A 25 28.05 -14.32 -1.11
CA SER A 25 27.74 -14.52 -2.53
C SER A 25 28.94 -14.10 -3.39
N PRO A 26 29.28 -14.87 -4.45
CA PRO A 26 30.42 -14.53 -5.32
C PRO A 26 30.18 -13.17 -6.02
N PRO A 27 31.27 -12.42 -6.31
CA PRO A 27 31.16 -11.12 -6.99
C PRO A 27 30.53 -11.30 -8.37
N LEU A 28 29.54 -10.46 -8.69
CA LEU A 28 28.99 -10.32 -10.05
C LEU A 28 30.10 -9.77 -10.96
N GLU A 29 30.58 -10.57 -11.91
CA GLU A 29 31.46 -10.10 -12.97
C GLU A 29 30.72 -9.07 -13.84
N THR A 30 31.05 -7.81 -13.68
CA THR A 30 30.64 -6.75 -14.59
C THR A 30 31.46 -6.85 -15.88
N LYS A 31 30.89 -7.44 -16.94
CA LYS A 31 31.42 -7.28 -18.29
C LYS A 31 31.25 -5.82 -18.70
N GLY A 32 32.36 -5.11 -18.77
CA GLY A 32 32.44 -3.75 -19.24
C GLY A 32 31.89 -3.63 -20.67
N VAL A 33 30.75 -2.97 -20.83
CA VAL A 33 30.25 -2.54 -22.12
C VAL A 33 30.86 -1.16 -22.40
N SER A 34 31.92 -1.15 -23.21
CA SER A 34 32.50 0.07 -23.77
C SER A 34 31.52 0.64 -24.80
N GLY A 35 30.61 1.49 -24.36
CA GLY A 35 29.75 2.29 -25.21
C GLY A 35 30.24 3.73 -25.20
N ALA A 36 30.52 4.29 -26.39
CA ALA A 36 30.93 5.68 -26.57
C ALA A 36 29.98 6.64 -25.84
N ALA A 37 30.48 7.31 -24.81
CA ALA A 37 29.74 8.29 -24.04
C ALA A 37 29.45 9.52 -24.95
N SER A 38 28.22 9.65 -25.40
CA SER A 38 27.70 10.90 -25.95
C SER A 38 27.66 11.91 -24.81
N SER A 39 28.46 12.99 -24.93
CA SER A 39 28.50 14.08 -23.95
C SER A 39 27.21 14.92 -24.03
N ARG A 40 26.12 14.35 -23.49
CA ARG A 40 24.91 15.13 -23.21
C ARG A 40 25.06 15.73 -21.83
N THR A 41 25.10 17.06 -21.76
CA THR A 41 24.97 17.77 -20.49
C THR A 41 23.68 17.30 -19.84
N PRO A 42 23.72 16.75 -18.62
CA PRO A 42 22.51 16.30 -17.94
C PRO A 42 21.60 17.51 -17.72
N THR A 43 20.39 17.44 -18.22
CA THR A 43 19.35 18.43 -17.89
C THR A 43 18.97 18.22 -16.43
N PRO A 44 19.05 19.24 -15.57
CA PRO A 44 18.67 19.09 -14.18
C PRO A 44 17.19 18.71 -14.10
N PRO A 45 16.82 17.81 -13.18
CA PRO A 45 15.43 17.40 -12.99
C PRO A 45 14.58 18.61 -12.55
N THR A 46 13.35 18.68 -13.04
CA THR A 46 12.37 19.64 -12.51
C THR A 46 11.73 19.02 -11.27
N ILE A 47 11.94 19.62 -10.11
CA ILE A 47 11.35 19.19 -8.85
C ILE A 47 10.03 19.93 -8.67
N THR A 48 8.92 19.18 -8.61
CA THR A 48 7.60 19.69 -8.26
C THR A 48 7.22 19.21 -6.87
N GLY A 49 6.66 20.11 -6.04
CA GLY A 49 6.26 19.74 -4.69
C GLY A 49 7.44 19.55 -3.72
N ASP A 50 8.51 20.33 -3.89
CA ASP A 50 9.65 20.28 -2.97
C ASP A 50 9.21 20.59 -1.53
N VAL A 51 9.41 19.62 -0.64
CA VAL A 51 9.10 19.67 0.80
C VAL A 51 10.35 19.81 1.66
N THR A 52 11.50 20.09 1.05
CA THR A 52 12.78 20.26 1.76
C THR A 52 12.65 21.28 2.87
N GLY A 53 12.97 20.90 4.10
CA GLY A 53 12.90 21.75 5.30
C GLY A 53 11.47 22.03 5.79
N ARG A 54 10.44 21.46 5.18
CA ARG A 54 9.03 21.60 5.61
C ARG A 54 8.53 20.40 6.41
N SER A 55 9.23 19.27 6.36
CA SER A 55 8.92 18.11 7.17
C SER A 55 9.55 18.28 8.56
N THR A 56 8.73 18.37 9.57
CA THR A 56 9.17 18.57 10.97
C THR A 56 9.23 17.27 11.75
N GLY A 57 8.66 16.18 11.22
CA GLY A 57 8.44 14.93 11.95
C GLY A 57 7.48 15.06 13.13
N THR A 58 6.84 16.22 13.28
CA THR A 58 5.85 16.50 14.31
C THR A 58 4.52 16.88 13.65
N GLY A 59 3.41 16.46 14.25
CA GLY A 59 2.07 16.79 13.79
C GLY A 59 1.07 16.63 14.92
N GLU A 60 -0.02 17.39 14.86
CA GLU A 60 -1.18 17.18 15.71
C GLU A 60 -2.09 16.10 15.11
N LEU A 61 -3.02 15.58 15.92
CA LEU A 61 -4.00 14.57 15.44
C LEU A 61 -4.74 15.04 14.18
N ALA A 62 -5.07 16.33 14.10
CA ALA A 62 -5.74 16.91 12.93
C ALA A 62 -4.90 16.80 11.64
N ASP A 63 -3.58 16.89 11.74
CA ASP A 63 -2.68 16.77 10.59
C ASP A 63 -2.68 15.33 10.07
N PHE A 64 -2.61 14.34 10.96
CA PHE A 64 -2.70 12.93 10.59
C PHE A 64 -4.05 12.60 9.95
N LEU A 65 -5.15 13.04 10.54
CA LEU A 65 -6.49 12.86 9.95
C LEU A 65 -6.60 13.49 8.56
N SER A 66 -5.98 14.65 8.36
CA SER A 66 -5.94 15.32 7.06
C SER A 66 -5.18 14.51 6.02
N VAL A 67 -4.05 13.89 6.40
CA VAL A 67 -3.26 13.02 5.52
C VAL A 67 -4.07 11.80 5.11
N PHE A 68 -4.69 11.10 6.07
CA PHE A 68 -5.50 9.91 5.78
C PHE A 68 -6.70 10.24 4.88
N ARG A 69 -7.41 11.32 5.13
CA ARG A 69 -8.53 11.77 4.28
C ARG A 69 -8.07 12.11 2.86
N ASN A 70 -6.97 12.84 2.71
CA ASN A 70 -6.40 13.17 1.40
C ASN A 70 -5.98 11.91 0.63
N ARG A 71 -5.36 10.95 1.31
CA ARG A 71 -5.01 9.66 0.73
C ARG A 71 -6.25 8.91 0.25
N TYR A 72 -7.27 8.79 1.10
CA TYR A 72 -8.54 8.17 0.74
C TYR A 72 -9.19 8.84 -0.48
N GLU A 73 -9.30 10.18 -0.49
CA GLU A 73 -9.89 10.93 -1.60
C GLU A 73 -9.17 10.69 -2.93
N ARG A 74 -7.85 10.66 -2.92
CA ARG A 74 -7.04 10.43 -4.12
C ARG A 74 -7.17 9.02 -4.66
N LEU A 75 -7.09 8.02 -3.80
CA LEU A 75 -7.16 6.61 -4.20
C LEU A 75 -8.59 6.22 -4.59
N SER A 76 -9.59 6.64 -3.82
CA SER A 76 -11.00 6.44 -4.18
C SER A 76 -11.35 7.11 -5.51
N GLY A 77 -10.75 8.26 -5.81
CA GLY A 77 -10.91 8.93 -7.11
C GLY A 77 -10.50 8.08 -8.31
N GLN A 78 -9.51 7.20 -8.17
CA GLN A 78 -9.08 6.27 -9.20
C GLN A 78 -10.08 5.12 -9.41
N LEU A 79 -10.82 4.76 -8.37
CA LEU A 79 -11.80 3.67 -8.38
C LEU A 79 -13.20 4.11 -8.81
N ARG A 80 -13.58 5.38 -8.56
CA ARG A 80 -14.93 5.92 -8.86
C ARG A 80 -15.39 5.75 -10.30
N GLY A 81 -14.47 5.71 -11.24
CA GLY A 81 -14.79 5.47 -12.67
C GLY A 81 -14.90 3.99 -13.05
N ARG A 82 -14.62 3.07 -12.13
CA ARG A 82 -14.58 1.63 -12.39
C ARG A 82 -15.81 0.92 -11.87
N VAL A 83 -16.39 1.41 -10.77
CA VAL A 83 -17.51 0.78 -10.07
C VAL A 83 -18.64 1.79 -9.84
N ASN A 84 -19.87 1.32 -9.83
CA ASN A 84 -21.04 2.14 -9.48
C ASN A 84 -21.23 2.15 -7.96
N HIS A 85 -20.26 2.77 -7.26
CA HIS A 85 -20.19 2.75 -5.80
C HIS A 85 -21.26 3.60 -5.12
N ARG A 86 -21.60 3.20 -3.90
CA ARG A 86 -22.45 3.95 -2.97
C ARG A 86 -21.71 4.10 -1.62
N PRO A 87 -22.02 5.15 -0.84
CA PRO A 87 -21.53 5.26 0.54
C PRO A 87 -22.05 4.11 1.41
N SER A 88 -21.28 3.72 2.44
CA SER A 88 -21.66 2.70 3.42
C SER A 88 -23.07 2.89 3.97
N SER A 89 -23.41 4.12 4.39
CA SER A 89 -24.72 4.47 4.93
C SER A 89 -25.88 4.31 3.93
N ALA A 90 -25.60 4.43 2.62
CA ALA A 90 -26.61 4.19 1.60
C ALA A 90 -26.78 2.69 1.35
N ILE A 91 -25.70 1.91 1.39
CA ILE A 91 -25.73 0.44 1.23
C ILE A 91 -26.52 -0.20 2.39
N ASP A 92 -26.29 0.24 3.62
CA ASP A 92 -27.00 -0.19 4.83
C ASP A 92 -28.54 -0.03 4.72
N SER A 93 -28.98 0.90 3.90
CA SER A 93 -30.41 1.17 3.66
C SER A 93 -30.99 0.45 2.45
N MET A 94 -30.19 -0.34 1.71
CA MET A 94 -30.64 -1.04 0.51
C MET A 94 -31.38 -2.34 0.87
N PRO A 95 -32.32 -2.77 0.04
CA PRO A 95 -32.96 -4.09 0.20
C PRO A 95 -31.95 -5.21 0.05
N GLY A 96 -32.09 -6.28 0.84
CA GLY A 96 -31.33 -7.50 0.65
C GLY A 96 -31.49 -8.06 -0.76
N GLY A 97 -30.47 -8.75 -1.26
CA GLY A 97 -30.41 -9.25 -2.64
C GLY A 97 -30.08 -8.20 -3.70
N SER A 98 -29.89 -6.92 -3.31
CA SER A 98 -29.49 -5.87 -4.26
C SER A 98 -28.02 -5.98 -4.64
N GLU A 99 -27.70 -5.67 -5.90
CA GLU A 99 -26.31 -5.42 -6.31
C GLU A 99 -25.82 -4.10 -5.73
N ALA A 100 -24.64 -4.11 -5.16
CA ALA A 100 -24.01 -2.93 -4.59
C ALA A 100 -22.50 -2.94 -4.83
N ALA A 101 -21.94 -1.73 -4.82
CA ALA A 101 -20.49 -1.55 -4.81
C ALA A 101 -20.11 -0.50 -3.76
N MET A 102 -19.02 -0.72 -3.04
CA MET A 102 -18.47 0.18 -2.05
C MET A 102 -17.00 0.46 -2.35
N ILE A 103 -16.58 1.71 -2.15
CA ILE A 103 -15.17 2.08 -2.06
C ILE A 103 -14.88 2.42 -0.61
N GLY A 104 -13.92 1.74 -0.01
CA GLY A 104 -13.55 1.96 1.39
C GLY A 104 -12.09 1.67 1.67
N MET A 105 -11.63 2.08 2.83
CA MET A 105 -10.37 1.61 3.43
C MET A 105 -10.63 0.29 4.16
N VAL A 106 -9.67 -0.61 4.09
CA VAL A 106 -9.68 -1.87 4.84
C VAL A 106 -9.44 -1.55 6.31
N ALA A 107 -10.48 -1.67 7.13
CA ALA A 107 -10.39 -1.46 8.57
C ALA A 107 -9.99 -2.75 9.31
N ASP A 108 -10.50 -3.89 8.87
CA ASP A 108 -10.19 -5.20 9.45
C ASP A 108 -10.35 -6.32 8.42
N VAL A 109 -9.55 -7.37 8.56
CA VAL A 109 -9.65 -8.60 7.75
C VAL A 109 -9.57 -9.80 8.69
N ARG A 110 -10.60 -10.62 8.69
CA ARG A 110 -10.65 -11.82 9.54
C ARG A 110 -11.26 -13.01 8.83
N SER A 111 -10.78 -14.19 9.17
CA SER A 111 -11.37 -15.44 8.70
C SER A 111 -12.59 -15.81 9.55
N THR A 112 -13.65 -16.27 8.89
CA THR A 112 -14.81 -16.86 9.56
C THR A 112 -14.55 -18.31 9.93
N VAL A 113 -15.39 -18.87 10.84
CA VAL A 113 -15.30 -20.29 11.23
C VAL A 113 -15.42 -21.24 10.03
N SER A 114 -16.13 -20.83 8.99
CA SER A 114 -16.30 -21.60 7.75
C SER A 114 -15.14 -21.42 6.76
N GLY A 115 -14.13 -20.62 7.10
CA GLY A 115 -12.95 -20.34 6.27
C GLY A 115 -13.18 -19.30 5.17
N HIS A 116 -14.29 -18.55 5.20
CA HIS A 116 -14.49 -17.38 4.36
C HIS A 116 -13.78 -16.17 4.98
N TRP A 117 -13.56 -15.13 4.18
CA TRP A 117 -12.97 -13.89 4.65
C TRP A 117 -14.04 -12.83 4.89
N LEU A 118 -13.98 -12.16 6.03
CA LEU A 118 -14.78 -10.98 6.30
C LEU A 118 -13.84 -9.77 6.29
N VAL A 119 -14.09 -8.87 5.36
CA VAL A 119 -13.36 -7.61 5.18
C VAL A 119 -14.25 -6.47 5.64
N GLU A 120 -13.83 -5.74 6.65
CA GLU A 120 -14.54 -4.55 7.10
C GLU A 120 -13.99 -3.33 6.35
N LEU A 121 -14.86 -2.65 5.61
CA LEU A 121 -14.52 -1.47 4.82
C LEU A 121 -15.05 -0.22 5.50
N GLU A 122 -14.22 0.80 5.63
CA GLU A 122 -14.56 2.11 6.18
C GLU A 122 -14.54 3.18 5.09
N ASP A 123 -15.57 4.01 5.04
CA ASP A 123 -15.61 5.24 4.27
C ASP A 123 -15.86 6.46 5.18
N THR A 124 -16.09 7.63 4.60
CA THR A 124 -16.38 8.84 5.37
C THR A 124 -17.75 8.84 6.06
N ASN A 125 -18.60 7.83 5.84
CA ASN A 125 -19.96 7.72 6.33
C ASN A 125 -20.15 6.61 7.36
N GLY A 126 -19.20 5.67 7.45
CA GLY A 126 -19.24 4.56 8.37
C GLY A 126 -18.48 3.34 7.86
N THR A 127 -18.79 2.19 8.43
CA THR A 127 -18.21 0.90 8.04
C THR A 127 -19.28 -0.01 7.46
N PHE A 128 -18.88 -0.91 6.56
CA PHE A 128 -19.75 -1.96 6.04
C PHE A 128 -18.94 -3.23 5.76
N PRO A 129 -19.42 -4.41 6.19
CA PRO A 129 -18.70 -5.67 5.98
C PRO A 129 -18.92 -6.26 4.58
N ALA A 130 -17.85 -6.77 4.00
CA ALA A 130 -17.86 -7.57 2.79
C ALA A 130 -17.40 -8.99 3.09
N LEU A 131 -18.14 -9.99 2.62
CA LEU A 131 -17.81 -11.41 2.76
C LEU A 131 -17.25 -11.94 1.45
N VAL A 132 -16.01 -12.41 1.48
CA VAL A 132 -15.36 -13.06 0.35
C VAL A 132 -15.36 -14.57 0.58
N MET A 133 -15.97 -15.29 -0.34
CA MET A 133 -16.07 -16.75 -0.27
C MET A 133 -14.71 -17.38 -0.59
N LYS A 134 -14.26 -18.33 0.23
CA LYS A 134 -12.96 -19.01 0.09
C LYS A 134 -12.74 -19.70 -1.26
N ASP A 135 -13.81 -20.08 -1.93
CA ASP A 135 -13.77 -20.80 -3.20
C ASP A 135 -13.83 -19.85 -4.43
N ARG A 136 -13.74 -18.54 -4.20
CA ARG A 136 -13.67 -17.52 -5.26
C ARG A 136 -12.23 -17.13 -5.55
N ASP A 137 -11.95 -16.74 -6.78
CA ASP A 137 -10.62 -16.25 -7.19
C ASP A 137 -10.18 -15.03 -6.36
N THR A 138 -11.12 -14.19 -5.93
CA THR A 138 -10.89 -13.04 -5.05
C THR A 138 -10.38 -13.39 -3.65
N ALA A 139 -10.46 -14.66 -3.23
CA ALA A 139 -9.97 -15.08 -1.91
C ALA A 139 -8.44 -14.89 -1.78
N GLY A 140 -7.69 -15.10 -2.87
CA GLY A 140 -6.25 -14.87 -2.91
C GLY A 140 -5.88 -13.40 -2.73
N ASP A 141 -6.66 -12.50 -3.29
CA ASP A 141 -6.44 -11.05 -3.13
C ASP A 141 -6.60 -10.63 -1.67
N VAL A 142 -7.53 -11.26 -0.93
CA VAL A 142 -7.81 -10.92 0.48
C VAL A 142 -6.65 -11.28 1.41
N GLU A 143 -5.93 -12.37 1.12
CA GLU A 143 -4.78 -12.81 1.92
C GLU A 143 -3.62 -11.79 1.90
N GLU A 144 -3.57 -10.97 0.86
CA GLU A 144 -2.54 -9.93 0.67
C GLU A 144 -3.01 -8.54 1.12
N LEU A 145 -4.28 -8.36 1.51
CA LEU A 145 -4.81 -7.07 1.94
C LEU A 145 -4.13 -6.58 3.22
N LEU A 146 -3.77 -5.31 3.19
CA LEU A 146 -3.22 -4.59 4.34
C LEU A 146 -4.26 -3.63 4.92
N ALA A 147 -4.17 -3.39 6.24
CA ALA A 147 -4.95 -2.33 6.88
C ALA A 147 -4.68 -0.97 6.21
N ASP A 148 -5.72 -0.13 6.15
CA ASP A 148 -5.73 1.18 5.51
C ASP A 148 -5.59 1.14 3.97
N GLU A 149 -5.58 -0.02 3.33
CA GLU A 149 -5.63 -0.10 1.88
C GLU A 149 -7.00 0.37 1.35
N VAL A 150 -7.00 1.15 0.26
CA VAL A 150 -8.25 1.63 -0.34
C VAL A 150 -8.61 0.73 -1.51
N ILE A 151 -9.74 0.05 -1.40
CA ILE A 151 -10.24 -0.87 -2.42
C ILE A 151 -11.68 -0.56 -2.79
N ALA A 152 -12.15 -1.08 -3.91
CA ALA A 152 -13.56 -1.16 -4.23
C ALA A 152 -14.01 -2.62 -4.25
N VAL A 153 -15.16 -2.90 -3.64
CA VAL A 153 -15.78 -4.22 -3.63
C VAL A 153 -17.15 -4.11 -4.30
N GLU A 154 -17.42 -4.99 -5.25
CA GLU A 154 -18.73 -5.15 -5.88
C GLU A 154 -19.30 -6.52 -5.54
N GLY A 155 -20.61 -6.60 -5.38
CA GLY A 155 -21.26 -7.84 -5.06
C GLY A 155 -22.75 -7.71 -4.80
N THR A 156 -23.31 -8.69 -4.10
CA THR A 156 -24.74 -8.76 -3.79
C THR A 156 -24.93 -8.72 -2.27
N LEU A 157 -25.84 -7.89 -1.80
CA LEU A 157 -26.22 -7.84 -0.39
C LEU A 157 -26.90 -9.15 0.04
N ALA A 158 -26.58 -9.61 1.24
CA ALA A 158 -27.30 -10.70 1.90
C ALA A 158 -28.80 -10.34 2.02
N ASP A 159 -29.64 -11.34 2.16
CA ASP A 159 -31.11 -11.15 2.27
C ASP A 159 -31.51 -10.23 3.43
N ASP A 160 -30.74 -10.23 4.51
CA ASP A 160 -30.93 -9.36 5.66
C ASP A 160 -30.26 -7.97 5.50
N GLY A 161 -29.53 -7.75 4.42
CA GLY A 161 -28.84 -6.51 4.13
C GLY A 161 -27.54 -6.27 4.92
N GLY A 162 -27.18 -7.19 5.83
CA GLY A 162 -26.10 -6.96 6.81
C GLY A 162 -24.68 -7.20 6.30
N VAL A 163 -24.48 -7.76 5.12
CA VAL A 163 -23.17 -8.04 4.53
C VAL A 163 -23.23 -8.02 3.01
N LEU A 164 -22.18 -7.56 2.35
CA LEU A 164 -21.98 -7.61 0.93
C LEU A 164 -21.21 -8.88 0.55
N PHE A 165 -21.86 -9.82 -0.15
CA PHE A 165 -21.15 -10.97 -0.75
C PHE A 165 -20.32 -10.48 -1.92
N ALA A 166 -19.00 -10.45 -1.75
CA ALA A 166 -18.09 -9.91 -2.74
C ALA A 166 -17.96 -10.84 -3.96
N ASP A 167 -18.21 -10.30 -5.13
CA ASP A 167 -17.98 -10.96 -6.43
C ASP A 167 -16.66 -10.51 -7.05
N SER A 168 -16.27 -9.24 -6.85
CA SER A 168 -14.99 -8.70 -7.32
C SER A 168 -14.40 -7.65 -6.38
N ILE A 169 -13.07 -7.58 -6.40
CA ILE A 169 -12.27 -6.57 -5.67
C ILE A 169 -11.46 -5.79 -6.72
N HIS A 170 -11.42 -4.48 -6.56
CA HIS A 170 -10.67 -3.59 -7.46
C HIS A 170 -9.69 -2.74 -6.65
N PHE A 171 -8.48 -2.65 -7.16
CA PHE A 171 -7.39 -1.87 -6.55
C PHE A 171 -7.15 -0.56 -7.32
N PRO A 172 -6.67 0.51 -6.68
CA PRO A 172 -6.28 1.75 -7.32
C PRO A 172 -4.93 1.57 -8.04
N ASP A 173 -4.94 0.80 -9.11
CA ASP A 173 -3.78 0.47 -9.94
C ASP A 173 -3.59 1.46 -11.11
N VAL A 174 -2.60 1.18 -11.96
CA VAL A 174 -2.31 1.97 -13.15
C VAL A 174 -3.53 2.05 -14.07
N PRO A 175 -3.93 3.24 -14.55
CA PRO A 175 -5.09 3.40 -15.43
C PRO A 175 -5.00 2.52 -16.69
N ARG A 176 -6.10 1.91 -17.10
CA ARG A 176 -6.15 1.08 -18.33
C ARG A 176 -5.77 1.82 -19.61
N THR A 177 -5.88 3.14 -19.59
CA THR A 177 -5.45 4.02 -20.69
C THR A 177 -3.96 4.33 -20.70
N PHE A 178 -3.21 3.86 -19.68
CA PHE A 178 -1.79 4.06 -19.60
C PHE A 178 -1.09 3.27 -20.71
N SER A 179 -0.28 3.97 -21.51
CA SER A 179 0.62 3.37 -22.48
C SER A 179 2.06 3.61 -22.02
N PRO A 180 2.84 2.57 -21.72
CA PRO A 180 4.20 2.76 -21.26
C PRO A 180 5.07 3.34 -22.38
N ALA A 181 5.85 4.36 -22.05
CA ALA A 181 6.91 4.82 -22.93
C ALA A 181 8.08 3.82 -22.92
N SER A 182 8.65 3.57 -24.08
CA SER A 182 9.83 2.73 -24.25
C SER A 182 11.02 3.53 -24.79
N ALA A 183 12.22 3.15 -24.42
CA ALA A 183 13.45 3.71 -24.98
C ALA A 183 13.99 2.79 -26.09
N ASP A 184 14.59 3.38 -27.12
CA ASP A 184 15.23 2.62 -28.23
C ASP A 184 16.54 1.94 -27.82
N ARG A 185 16.88 1.96 -26.55
CA ARG A 185 18.09 1.35 -25.99
C ARG A 185 17.79 0.63 -24.68
N ALA A 186 18.61 -0.35 -24.35
CA ALA A 186 18.56 -0.98 -23.03
C ALA A 186 18.94 0.05 -21.96
N VAL A 187 18.07 0.27 -21.00
CA VAL A 187 18.27 1.16 -19.86
C VAL A 187 17.89 0.41 -18.60
N SER A 188 18.75 0.49 -17.58
CA SER A 188 18.43 0.03 -16.24
C SER A 188 18.19 1.23 -15.33
N ALA A 189 17.20 1.13 -14.45
CA ALA A 189 16.93 2.12 -13.43
C ALA A 189 16.90 1.44 -12.08
N ALA A 190 17.60 2.00 -11.08
CA ALA A 190 17.47 1.61 -9.70
C ALA A 190 16.48 2.55 -9.01
N LEU A 191 15.42 1.99 -8.45
CA LEU A 191 14.44 2.72 -7.65
C LEU A 191 14.73 2.41 -6.19
N ILE A 192 15.05 3.44 -5.44
CA ILE A 192 15.46 3.33 -4.03
C ILE A 192 14.68 4.32 -3.19
N SER A 193 14.40 3.94 -1.95
CA SER A 193 13.73 4.77 -0.94
C SER A 193 14.38 4.60 0.42
N ASP A 194 13.97 5.40 1.37
CA ASP A 194 14.34 5.28 2.79
C ASP A 194 15.84 5.29 3.08
N ILE A 195 16.59 6.05 2.30
CA ILE A 195 18.06 6.14 2.41
C ILE A 195 18.49 6.79 3.75
N HIS A 196 17.58 7.50 4.41
CA HIS A 196 17.80 8.14 5.69
C HIS A 196 18.99 9.13 5.72
N VAL A 197 19.20 9.87 4.62
CA VAL A 197 20.22 10.92 4.55
C VAL A 197 20.03 11.93 5.70
N GLY A 198 21.08 12.15 6.50
CA GLY A 198 21.02 13.00 7.68
C GLY A 198 20.68 12.26 8.98
N SER A 199 20.36 10.98 8.94
CA SER A 199 20.28 10.11 10.10
C SER A 199 21.68 9.82 10.67
N GLN A 200 21.76 9.51 11.97
CA GLN A 200 23.02 9.09 12.60
C GLN A 200 23.49 7.71 12.08
N GLU A 201 22.59 6.91 11.58
CA GLU A 201 22.86 5.57 11.02
C GLU A 201 23.06 5.58 9.49
N PHE A 202 23.12 6.77 8.87
CA PHE A 202 23.35 6.87 7.44
C PHE A 202 24.79 6.52 7.07
N ASP A 203 24.96 5.42 6.30
CA ASP A 203 26.28 5.03 5.78
C ASP A 203 26.60 5.79 4.48
N ALA A 204 27.29 6.91 4.65
CA ALA A 204 27.69 7.75 3.54
C ALA A 204 28.75 7.12 2.63
N ALA A 205 29.51 6.11 3.11
CA ALA A 205 30.52 5.42 2.31
C ALA A 205 29.83 4.43 1.37
N ALA A 206 28.95 3.58 1.90
CA ALA A 206 28.14 2.65 1.10
C ALA A 206 27.27 3.38 0.08
N TRP A 207 26.71 4.55 0.46
CA TRP A 207 25.94 5.37 -0.47
C TRP A 207 26.78 5.86 -1.66
N ARG A 208 28.01 6.32 -1.45
CA ARG A 208 28.90 6.75 -2.53
C ARG A 208 29.30 5.60 -3.45
N GLU A 209 29.65 4.44 -2.85
CA GLU A 209 29.98 3.24 -3.62
C GLU A 209 28.82 2.77 -4.51
N PHE A 210 27.59 2.90 -4.03
CA PHE A 210 26.38 2.59 -4.81
C PHE A 210 26.14 3.59 -5.96
N ALA A 211 26.47 4.87 -5.76
CA ALA A 211 26.18 5.93 -6.72
C ALA A 211 27.22 6.07 -7.85
N ASP A 212 28.44 5.53 -7.68
CA ASP A 212 29.55 5.50 -8.66
C ASP A 212 29.40 4.32 -9.65
#